data_b810e5809f53c1323a1fcc95f5dffade
#
_entry.id   b810e5809f53c1323a1fcc95f5dffade
#
_cell.length_a   1.000
_cell.length_b   1.000
_cell.length_c   1.000
_cell.angle_alpha   90.00
_cell.angle_beta   90.00
_cell.angle_gamma   90.00
#
_symmetry.space_group_name_H-M   'P 1'
#
loop_
_entity.id
_entity.type
_entity.pdbx_description
1 polymer ?
#
loop_
_entity_poly.entity_id
_entity_poly.type
_entity_poly.pdbx_seq_one_letter_code
_entity_poly.pdbx_strand_id
1 'polypeptide(L)'
;MTRSITDQAHDFYDAVPYEVPTADTSLYALLDTAARLYPDRVALDYFGATTTYAQVRDQVLRAARVLHEAGVGPGDTVAISLPNCPQAFVAFYACMRIGAVAAQHNPLAPAAEVAGQLERHGGRVAIVWEKCVDAFPLDRLDTVFTVDISRAMPASQRFLLSLPAPRARDMRAQLRGPVPAGAVSWDRATASSRAIDAEHPLPSPDDRAVILHTSGTNGVPKSAPLTHRNIGVNVNQCLFWVWKLHEGAETFFSLLPYFHAFGLTFFLCAAVRKAATQVLLPKFDAQMALDAHARRPVTFFVGVPPMFERILARAKETGADLSSIRYSVAGAMPLSTTLAANWEAATGGLIVEGYGLSETAPVLTGAPLSAKRRHGVLGVPFPSTQLRLVSLEDDTLDVEDGQPGEIIVRGPQVFDGYLNAPEETARVFTSEGWFKTGDIGVNADGFISMADRKKELILSGGFNVYPSQVEAAIRSLPGVADVAVVGVPVADATEEVTAAIIMEEGAQRLTLEQVRQWAEKSIAHYALPRQIVFIAELPRNPMGKILRRKVAQVVREKLGR
;
A
#
# COMPACT_ATOMS: atom_id res chain seq x y z
N MET A 1 -1.50 20.83 32.51
CA MET A 1 -0.69 19.97 31.65
C MET A 1 -1.53 19.73 30.39
N THR A 2 -1.00 20.04 29.23
CA THR A 2 -1.64 19.72 27.95
C THR A 2 -1.69 18.20 27.81
N ARG A 3 -2.85 17.64 27.45
CA ARG A 3 -2.99 16.19 27.18
C ARG A 3 -2.10 15.81 26.00
N SER A 4 -1.46 14.65 26.05
CA SER A 4 -0.74 14.13 24.88
C SER A 4 -1.69 13.92 23.70
N ILE A 5 -1.17 13.92 22.47
CA ILE A 5 -1.96 13.64 21.25
C ILE A 5 -2.64 12.27 21.37
N THR A 6 -1.95 11.28 21.93
CA THR A 6 -2.50 9.94 22.17
C THR A 6 -3.68 9.98 23.14
N ASP A 7 -3.59 10.77 24.23
CA ASP A 7 -4.70 10.90 25.17
C ASP A 7 -5.90 11.66 24.57
N GLN A 8 -5.65 12.66 23.72
CA GLN A 8 -6.70 13.36 22.97
C GLN A 8 -7.42 12.41 22.00
N ALA A 9 -6.70 11.49 21.38
CA ALA A 9 -7.26 10.49 20.45
C ALA A 9 -8.33 9.60 21.10
N HIS A 10 -8.18 9.29 22.38
CA HIS A 10 -9.12 8.44 23.13
C HIS A 10 -10.54 9.00 23.19
N ASP A 11 -10.74 10.31 23.05
CA ASP A 11 -12.07 10.94 22.99
C ASP A 11 -12.86 10.54 21.71
N PHE A 12 -12.16 10.03 20.71
CA PHE A 12 -12.71 9.61 19.42
C PHE A 12 -12.85 8.10 19.26
N TYR A 13 -12.37 7.33 20.26
CA TYR A 13 -12.56 5.89 20.28
C TYR A 13 -13.99 5.58 20.75
N ASP A 14 -14.78 4.91 19.91
CA ASP A 14 -16.15 4.51 20.27
C ASP A 14 -16.15 3.14 20.97
N ALA A 15 -16.13 2.04 20.20
CA ALA A 15 -16.03 0.68 20.72
C ALA A 15 -14.59 0.12 20.60
N VAL A 16 -13.61 1.00 20.39
CA VAL A 16 -12.20 0.64 20.21
C VAL A 16 -11.49 0.68 21.56
N PRO A 17 -10.74 -0.37 21.95
CA PRO A 17 -9.95 -0.36 23.18
C PRO A 17 -8.74 0.58 23.02
N TYR A 18 -8.18 1.09 24.14
CA TYR A 18 -6.96 1.90 24.11
C TYR A 18 -5.72 1.08 23.73
N GLU A 19 -5.73 -0.19 24.10
CA GLU A 19 -4.68 -1.15 23.78
C GLU A 19 -5.28 -2.37 23.07
N VAL A 20 -4.56 -2.92 22.11
CA VAL A 20 -4.94 -4.17 21.47
C VAL A 20 -4.10 -5.34 22.00
N PRO A 21 -4.64 -6.57 21.97
CA PRO A 21 -3.86 -7.75 22.30
C PRO A 21 -2.61 -7.88 21.42
N THR A 22 -1.51 -8.29 22.01
CA THR A 22 -0.29 -8.68 21.29
C THR A 22 -0.60 -9.84 20.34
N ALA A 23 0.17 -9.93 19.25
CA ALA A 23 0.09 -11.07 18.35
C ALA A 23 1.10 -12.13 18.79
N ASP A 24 0.61 -13.13 19.50
CA ASP A 24 1.46 -14.19 20.10
C ASP A 24 1.57 -15.45 19.23
N THR A 25 1.13 -15.36 17.97
CA THR A 25 1.18 -16.45 17.00
C THR A 25 1.72 -15.95 15.66
N SER A 26 2.23 -16.88 14.85
CA SER A 26 2.64 -16.55 13.48
C SER A 26 1.45 -16.20 12.59
N LEU A 27 1.70 -15.49 11.47
CA LEU A 27 0.66 -15.16 10.50
C LEU A 27 0.01 -16.40 9.86
N TYR A 28 0.70 -17.54 9.82
CA TYR A 28 0.10 -18.79 9.37
C TYR A 28 -1.12 -19.20 10.22
N ALA A 29 -1.09 -18.90 11.51
CA ALA A 29 -2.21 -19.23 12.41
C ALA A 29 -3.52 -18.52 12.02
N LEU A 30 -3.47 -17.39 11.32
CA LEU A 30 -4.66 -16.70 10.79
C LEU A 30 -5.41 -17.61 9.80
N LEU A 31 -4.67 -18.18 8.84
CA LEU A 31 -5.24 -19.10 7.84
C LEU A 31 -5.67 -20.42 8.46
N ASP A 32 -4.85 -21.00 9.32
CA ASP A 32 -5.16 -22.27 9.98
C ASP A 32 -6.44 -22.18 10.82
N THR A 33 -6.59 -21.09 11.57
CA THR A 33 -7.80 -20.82 12.36
C THR A 33 -9.02 -20.61 11.47
N ALA A 34 -8.90 -19.78 10.42
CA ALA A 34 -10.02 -19.57 9.49
C ALA A 34 -10.45 -20.87 8.79
N ALA A 35 -9.48 -21.69 8.35
CA ALA A 35 -9.78 -22.97 7.71
C ALA A 35 -10.40 -24.01 8.66
N ARG A 36 -10.05 -23.96 9.95
CA ARG A 36 -10.64 -24.85 10.97
C ARG A 36 -12.06 -24.43 11.35
N LEU A 37 -12.32 -23.12 11.49
CA LEU A 37 -13.62 -22.62 11.94
C LEU A 37 -14.62 -22.45 10.79
N TYR A 38 -14.14 -22.17 9.57
CA TYR A 38 -14.95 -21.86 8.39
C TYR A 38 -14.46 -22.63 7.15
N PRO A 39 -14.33 -24.00 7.21
CA PRO A 39 -13.69 -24.80 6.15
C PRO A 39 -14.33 -24.64 4.77
N ASP A 40 -15.67 -24.59 4.73
CA ASP A 40 -16.44 -24.57 3.49
C ASP A 40 -16.71 -23.17 2.96
N ARG A 41 -16.34 -22.14 3.74
CA ARG A 41 -16.48 -20.75 3.28
C ARG A 41 -15.51 -20.45 2.16
N VAL A 42 -15.98 -19.76 1.13
CA VAL A 42 -15.14 -19.27 0.04
C VAL A 42 -14.12 -18.28 0.60
N ALA A 43 -12.85 -18.60 0.48
CA ALA A 43 -11.74 -17.72 0.83
C ALA A 43 -11.40 -16.78 -0.33
N LEU A 44 -11.29 -17.32 -1.55
CA LEU A 44 -10.86 -16.59 -2.73
C LEU A 44 -11.88 -16.78 -3.86
N ASP A 45 -12.21 -15.67 -4.54
CA ASP A 45 -12.98 -15.63 -5.79
C ASP A 45 -12.14 -14.91 -6.84
N TYR A 46 -11.65 -15.64 -7.83
CA TYR A 46 -10.82 -15.13 -8.90
C TYR A 46 -11.53 -15.32 -10.25
N PHE A 47 -12.10 -14.26 -10.79
CA PHE A 47 -12.93 -14.29 -12.00
C PHE A 47 -14.13 -15.25 -11.93
N GLY A 48 -14.60 -15.58 -10.73
CA GLY A 48 -15.67 -16.54 -10.49
C GLY A 48 -15.22 -17.97 -10.21
N ALA A 49 -13.92 -18.30 -10.33
CA ALA A 49 -13.37 -19.53 -9.76
C ALA A 49 -13.20 -19.33 -8.25
N THR A 50 -13.82 -20.20 -7.48
CA THR A 50 -13.82 -20.10 -6.02
C THR A 50 -12.95 -21.16 -5.39
N THR A 51 -12.29 -20.81 -4.28
CA THR A 51 -11.50 -21.73 -3.45
C THR A 51 -11.93 -21.53 -2.00
N THR A 52 -12.28 -22.60 -1.29
CA THR A 52 -12.67 -22.53 0.13
C THR A 52 -11.46 -22.42 1.05
N TYR A 53 -11.68 -22.07 2.31
CA TYR A 53 -10.61 -22.01 3.32
C TYR A 53 -9.91 -23.36 3.51
N ALA A 54 -10.67 -24.47 3.52
CA ALA A 54 -10.08 -25.81 3.58
C ALA A 54 -9.22 -26.13 2.36
N GLN A 55 -9.69 -25.78 1.16
CA GLN A 55 -8.96 -26.02 -0.09
C GLN A 55 -7.70 -25.16 -0.19
N VAL A 56 -7.77 -23.88 0.16
CA VAL A 56 -6.58 -23.01 0.11
C VAL A 56 -5.55 -23.42 1.15
N ARG A 57 -5.98 -23.87 2.35
CA ARG A 57 -5.07 -24.42 3.36
C ARG A 57 -4.34 -25.68 2.85
N ASP A 58 -5.02 -26.60 2.20
CA ASP A 58 -4.38 -27.79 1.59
C ASP A 58 -3.35 -27.39 0.53
N GLN A 59 -3.71 -26.44 -0.35
CA GLN A 59 -2.77 -25.89 -1.35
C GLN A 59 -1.53 -25.26 -0.68
N VAL A 60 -1.71 -24.50 0.40
CA VAL A 60 -0.62 -23.89 1.16
C VAL A 60 0.29 -24.95 1.78
N LEU A 61 -0.26 -26.02 2.36
CA LEU A 61 0.55 -27.10 2.94
C LEU A 61 1.37 -27.85 1.88
N ARG A 62 0.82 -28.05 0.68
CA ARG A 62 1.55 -28.63 -0.47
C ARG A 62 2.63 -27.68 -0.98
N ALA A 63 2.33 -26.41 -1.11
CA ALA A 63 3.27 -25.37 -1.54
C ALA A 63 4.42 -25.20 -0.52
N ALA A 64 4.12 -25.27 0.77
CA ALA A 64 5.11 -25.27 1.84
C ALA A 64 6.09 -26.45 1.70
N ARG A 65 5.59 -27.64 1.36
CA ARG A 65 6.43 -28.81 1.05
C ARG A 65 7.33 -28.58 -0.15
N VAL A 66 6.80 -27.99 -1.23
CA VAL A 66 7.60 -27.66 -2.44
C VAL A 66 8.75 -26.71 -2.10
N LEU A 67 8.50 -25.68 -1.30
CA LEU A 67 9.55 -24.75 -0.87
C LEU A 67 10.59 -25.44 0.01
N HIS A 68 10.15 -26.27 0.96
CA HIS A 68 11.03 -27.04 1.84
C HIS A 68 11.93 -28.01 1.04
N GLU A 69 11.36 -28.70 0.04
CA GLU A 69 12.12 -29.59 -0.87
C GLU A 69 13.07 -28.83 -1.80
N ALA A 70 12.81 -27.54 -2.08
CA ALA A 70 13.72 -26.63 -2.77
C ALA A 70 14.81 -26.06 -1.85
N GLY A 71 14.93 -26.55 -0.60
CA GLY A 71 15.96 -26.14 0.36
C GLY A 71 15.61 -24.89 1.17
N VAL A 72 14.36 -24.42 1.13
CA VAL A 72 13.94 -23.24 1.92
C VAL A 72 13.59 -23.68 3.35
N GLY A 73 14.24 -23.07 4.33
CA GLY A 73 14.02 -23.27 5.76
C GLY A 73 13.61 -21.99 6.50
N PRO A 74 13.49 -22.07 7.84
CA PRO A 74 13.19 -20.91 8.68
C PRO A 74 14.26 -19.80 8.51
N GLY A 75 13.78 -18.55 8.31
CA GLY A 75 14.63 -17.37 8.10
C GLY A 75 15.14 -17.17 6.67
N ASP A 76 15.06 -18.18 5.80
CA ASP A 76 15.41 -18.03 4.40
C ASP A 76 14.43 -17.11 3.67
N THR A 77 14.95 -16.31 2.75
CA THR A 77 14.13 -15.35 2.01
C THR A 77 13.70 -15.92 0.65
N VAL A 78 12.40 -15.87 0.39
CA VAL A 78 11.79 -16.20 -0.91
C VAL A 78 11.29 -14.93 -1.58
N ALA A 79 11.78 -14.64 -2.79
CA ALA A 79 11.29 -13.54 -3.59
C ALA A 79 9.93 -13.89 -4.21
N ILE A 80 8.89 -13.12 -3.93
CA ILE A 80 7.54 -13.30 -4.50
C ILE A 80 7.24 -12.11 -5.41
N SER A 81 7.12 -12.35 -6.71
CA SER A 81 6.84 -11.33 -7.72
C SER A 81 5.60 -11.69 -8.53
N LEU A 82 4.44 -11.49 -7.90
CA LEU A 82 3.14 -11.89 -8.45
C LEU A 82 2.12 -10.75 -8.32
N PRO A 83 1.21 -10.59 -9.30
CA PRO A 83 0.02 -9.78 -9.10
C PRO A 83 -0.95 -10.49 -8.14
N ASN A 84 -2.03 -9.80 -7.74
CA ASN A 84 -3.06 -10.42 -6.92
C ASN A 84 -3.71 -11.59 -7.66
N CYS A 85 -3.44 -12.79 -7.18
CA CYS A 85 -3.98 -14.05 -7.69
C CYS A 85 -3.96 -15.11 -6.59
N PRO A 86 -4.71 -16.21 -6.73
CA PRO A 86 -4.70 -17.30 -5.75
C PRO A 86 -3.30 -17.87 -5.48
N GLN A 87 -2.45 -17.96 -6.51
CA GLN A 87 -1.08 -18.45 -6.36
C GLN A 87 -0.21 -17.52 -5.49
N ALA A 88 -0.42 -16.18 -5.58
CA ALA A 88 0.28 -15.24 -4.71
C ALA A 88 -0.11 -15.40 -3.23
N PHE A 89 -1.40 -15.63 -2.97
CA PHE A 89 -1.90 -15.94 -1.64
C PHE A 89 -1.27 -17.24 -1.11
N VAL A 90 -1.27 -18.29 -1.92
CA VAL A 90 -0.70 -19.61 -1.56
C VAL A 90 0.81 -19.50 -1.31
N ALA A 91 1.54 -18.78 -2.16
CA ALA A 91 2.98 -18.58 -2.01
C ALA A 91 3.33 -17.84 -0.71
N PHE A 92 2.59 -16.76 -0.39
CA PHE A 92 2.76 -16.04 0.87
C PHE A 92 2.57 -16.95 2.09
N TYR A 93 1.45 -17.66 2.16
CA TYR A 93 1.16 -18.52 3.30
C TYR A 93 2.03 -19.77 3.37
N ALA A 94 2.57 -20.25 2.24
CA ALA A 94 3.57 -21.31 2.23
C ALA A 94 4.86 -20.87 2.93
N CYS A 95 5.34 -19.64 2.68
CA CYS A 95 6.45 -19.06 3.43
C CYS A 95 6.13 -18.96 4.93
N MET A 96 4.95 -18.43 5.27
CA MET A 96 4.53 -18.28 6.68
C MET A 96 4.46 -19.64 7.39
N ARG A 97 4.13 -20.74 6.68
CA ARG A 97 4.01 -22.08 7.26
C ARG A 97 5.36 -22.69 7.65
N ILE A 98 6.41 -22.40 6.89
CA ILE A 98 7.75 -22.97 7.12
C ILE A 98 8.72 -22.01 7.80
N GLY A 99 8.25 -20.81 8.18
CA GLY A 99 9.09 -19.78 8.80
C GLY A 99 10.04 -19.07 7.81
N ALA A 100 9.79 -19.19 6.51
CA ALA A 100 10.52 -18.43 5.50
C ALA A 100 10.03 -16.97 5.41
N VAL A 101 10.91 -16.07 5.02
CA VAL A 101 10.63 -14.64 4.86
C VAL A 101 10.14 -14.36 3.44
N ALA A 102 8.93 -13.83 3.29
CA ALA A 102 8.37 -13.44 2.01
C ALA A 102 8.86 -12.04 1.58
N ALA A 103 9.84 -11.95 0.68
CA ALA A 103 10.24 -10.69 0.08
C ALA A 103 9.29 -10.34 -1.07
N GLN A 104 8.52 -9.28 -0.88
CA GLN A 104 7.45 -8.88 -1.80
C GLN A 104 8.00 -7.93 -2.88
N HIS A 105 8.04 -8.38 -4.11
CA HIS A 105 8.50 -7.62 -5.27
C HIS A 105 7.33 -7.12 -6.12
N ASN A 106 7.45 -5.89 -6.62
CA ASN A 106 6.54 -5.42 -7.65
C ASN A 106 6.79 -6.22 -8.95
N PRO A 107 5.80 -6.96 -9.48
CA PRO A 107 6.00 -7.75 -10.70
C PRO A 107 6.31 -6.92 -11.95
N LEU A 108 6.07 -5.60 -11.91
CA LEU A 108 6.39 -4.67 -12.99
C LEU A 108 7.67 -3.86 -12.73
N ALA A 109 8.47 -4.23 -11.72
CA ALA A 109 9.74 -3.55 -11.43
C ALA A 109 10.76 -3.79 -12.56
N PRO A 110 11.59 -2.76 -12.90
CA PRO A 110 12.69 -2.94 -13.85
C PRO A 110 13.74 -3.93 -13.34
N ALA A 111 14.44 -4.61 -14.26
CA ALA A 111 15.45 -5.62 -13.93
C ALA A 111 16.54 -5.11 -12.97
N ALA A 112 17.00 -3.87 -13.13
CA ALA A 112 17.99 -3.27 -12.22
C ALA A 112 17.48 -3.11 -10.78
N GLU A 113 16.18 -2.80 -10.62
CA GLU A 113 15.54 -2.71 -9.31
C GLU A 113 15.43 -4.09 -8.66
N VAL A 114 14.96 -5.09 -9.43
CA VAL A 114 14.84 -6.49 -8.98
C VAL A 114 16.21 -7.02 -8.55
N ALA A 115 17.26 -6.83 -9.35
CA ALA A 115 18.60 -7.26 -9.03
C ALA A 115 19.13 -6.63 -7.73
N GLY A 116 18.95 -5.33 -7.54
CA GLY A 116 19.33 -4.64 -6.31
C GLY A 116 18.52 -5.05 -5.08
N GLN A 117 17.26 -5.43 -5.25
CA GLN A 117 16.43 -5.97 -4.16
C GLN A 117 16.88 -7.38 -3.77
N LEU A 118 17.15 -8.26 -4.74
CA LEU A 118 17.67 -9.61 -4.52
C LEU A 118 19.02 -9.57 -3.80
N GLU A 119 19.93 -8.69 -4.22
CA GLU A 119 21.23 -8.54 -3.57
C GLU A 119 21.09 -8.14 -2.09
N ARG A 120 20.16 -7.22 -1.77
CA ARG A 120 19.93 -6.78 -0.39
C ARG A 120 19.41 -7.87 0.53
N HIS A 121 18.42 -8.65 0.09
CA HIS A 121 17.82 -9.67 0.96
C HIS A 121 18.43 -11.06 0.81
N GLY A 122 19.30 -11.29 -0.18
CA GLY A 122 20.07 -12.52 -0.35
C GLY A 122 19.25 -13.76 -0.70
N GLY A 123 17.97 -13.62 -1.03
CA GLY A 123 17.10 -14.76 -1.38
C GLY A 123 17.55 -15.44 -2.68
N ARG A 124 17.61 -16.77 -2.66
CA ARG A 124 18.04 -17.60 -3.80
C ARG A 124 16.91 -18.41 -4.43
N VAL A 125 15.70 -18.33 -3.88
CA VAL A 125 14.46 -18.93 -4.43
C VAL A 125 13.49 -17.82 -4.78
N ALA A 126 12.92 -17.89 -5.98
CA ALA A 126 11.95 -16.91 -6.46
C ALA A 126 10.68 -17.57 -7.00
N ILE A 127 9.51 -16.97 -6.72
CA ILE A 127 8.20 -17.34 -7.28
C ILE A 127 7.74 -16.15 -8.13
N VAL A 128 7.75 -16.31 -9.44
CA VAL A 128 7.65 -15.20 -10.38
C VAL A 128 6.54 -15.44 -11.40
N TRP A 129 5.77 -14.41 -11.68
CA TRP A 129 4.83 -14.44 -12.80
C TRP A 129 5.55 -14.66 -14.12
N GLU A 130 5.09 -15.62 -14.96
CA GLU A 130 5.71 -15.94 -16.25
C GLU A 130 6.05 -14.69 -17.09
N LYS A 131 5.19 -13.69 -17.04
CA LYS A 131 5.35 -12.45 -17.81
C LYS A 131 6.53 -11.57 -17.39
N CYS A 132 7.00 -11.71 -16.15
CA CYS A 132 7.99 -10.84 -15.54
C CYS A 132 9.30 -11.57 -15.23
N VAL A 133 9.43 -12.81 -15.62
CA VAL A 133 10.60 -13.65 -15.31
C VAL A 133 11.90 -13.11 -15.92
N ASP A 134 11.82 -12.45 -17.09
CA ASP A 134 12.98 -11.85 -17.77
C ASP A 134 13.64 -10.69 -16.98
N ALA A 135 12.94 -10.13 -15.99
CA ALA A 135 13.50 -9.12 -15.09
C ALA A 135 14.38 -9.73 -13.98
N PHE A 136 14.35 -11.04 -13.79
CA PHE A 136 15.10 -11.72 -12.74
C PHE A 136 16.47 -12.22 -13.24
N PRO A 137 17.57 -12.01 -12.47
CA PRO A 137 18.89 -12.57 -12.78
C PRO A 137 18.90 -14.07 -12.44
N LEU A 138 18.51 -14.90 -13.40
CA LEU A 138 18.29 -16.34 -13.21
C LEU A 138 19.57 -17.09 -12.79
N ASP A 139 20.72 -16.58 -13.17
CA ASP A 139 22.06 -17.10 -12.81
C ASP A 139 22.41 -16.92 -11.33
N ARG A 140 21.67 -16.06 -10.61
CA ARG A 140 21.86 -15.81 -9.16
C ARG A 140 20.89 -16.59 -8.28
N LEU A 141 19.96 -17.33 -8.88
CA LEU A 141 18.90 -18.05 -8.18
C LEU A 141 19.12 -19.56 -8.28
N ASP A 142 18.96 -20.28 -7.17
CA ASP A 142 19.03 -21.73 -7.14
C ASP A 142 17.78 -22.38 -7.73
N THR A 143 16.62 -21.74 -7.46
CA THR A 143 15.34 -22.22 -7.97
C THR A 143 14.42 -21.05 -8.35
N VAL A 144 13.87 -21.11 -9.55
CA VAL A 144 12.85 -20.18 -10.03
C VAL A 144 11.56 -20.95 -10.32
N PHE A 145 10.55 -20.64 -9.54
CA PHE A 145 9.19 -21.10 -9.79
C PHE A 145 8.45 -20.10 -10.66
N THR A 146 7.93 -20.55 -11.80
CA THR A 146 7.10 -19.72 -12.67
C THR A 146 5.62 -19.98 -12.46
N VAL A 147 4.83 -18.91 -12.46
CA VAL A 147 3.40 -18.93 -12.20
C VAL A 147 2.62 -18.50 -13.43
N ASP A 148 1.73 -19.37 -13.90
CA ASP A 148 0.69 -19.06 -14.89
C ASP A 148 -0.59 -18.66 -14.17
N ILE A 149 -0.80 -17.34 -13.98
CA ILE A 149 -1.97 -16.82 -13.26
C ILE A 149 -3.31 -17.17 -13.91
N SER A 150 -3.31 -17.54 -15.21
CA SER A 150 -4.53 -17.96 -15.90
C SER A 150 -5.03 -19.33 -15.44
N ARG A 151 -4.17 -20.15 -14.84
CA ARG A 151 -4.57 -21.49 -14.32
C ARG A 151 -5.57 -21.42 -13.18
N ALA A 152 -5.59 -20.33 -12.42
CA ALA A 152 -6.58 -20.10 -11.37
C ALA A 152 -7.93 -19.59 -11.89
N MET A 153 -8.05 -19.25 -13.17
CA MET A 153 -9.31 -18.80 -13.79
C MET A 153 -10.30 -19.97 -13.98
N PRO A 154 -11.61 -19.69 -14.15
CA PRO A 154 -12.62 -20.70 -14.48
C PRO A 154 -12.26 -21.51 -15.72
N ALA A 155 -12.63 -22.79 -15.75
CA ALA A 155 -12.33 -23.69 -16.85
C ALA A 155 -12.84 -23.18 -18.21
N SER A 156 -14.01 -22.55 -18.24
CA SER A 156 -14.59 -21.92 -19.44
C SER A 156 -13.71 -20.79 -19.97
N GLN A 157 -13.21 -19.90 -19.10
CA GLN A 157 -12.31 -18.82 -19.51
C GLN A 157 -10.96 -19.36 -19.97
N ARG A 158 -10.39 -20.37 -19.30
CA ARG A 158 -9.16 -21.04 -19.74
C ARG A 158 -9.34 -21.68 -21.13
N PHE A 159 -10.49 -22.29 -21.39
CA PHE A 159 -10.82 -22.82 -22.72
C PHE A 159 -10.87 -21.70 -23.77
N LEU A 160 -11.56 -20.59 -23.49
CA LEU A 160 -11.60 -19.43 -24.39
C LEU A 160 -10.20 -18.88 -24.68
N LEU A 161 -9.34 -18.80 -23.67
CA LEU A 161 -7.94 -18.42 -23.82
C LEU A 161 -7.14 -19.39 -24.69
N SER A 162 -7.51 -20.67 -24.78
CA SER A 162 -6.81 -21.68 -25.62
C SER A 162 -7.13 -21.58 -27.10
N LEU A 163 -8.20 -20.88 -27.47
CA LEU A 163 -8.64 -20.77 -28.86
C LEU A 163 -7.61 -20.04 -29.74
N PRO A 164 -7.48 -20.39 -31.02
CA PRO A 164 -6.54 -19.76 -31.95
C PRO A 164 -7.02 -18.38 -32.47
N ALA A 165 -7.99 -17.76 -31.82
CA ALA A 165 -8.54 -16.45 -32.17
C ALA A 165 -7.57 -15.30 -31.80
N PRO A 166 -7.51 -14.20 -32.58
CA PRO A 166 -6.64 -13.05 -32.29
C PRO A 166 -6.84 -12.50 -30.87
N ARG A 167 -8.08 -12.24 -30.46
CA ARG A 167 -8.41 -11.76 -29.09
C ARG A 167 -7.92 -12.70 -27.99
N ALA A 168 -8.08 -14.01 -28.18
CA ALA A 168 -7.59 -14.98 -27.19
C ALA A 168 -6.06 -14.98 -27.11
N ARG A 169 -5.37 -14.76 -28.23
CA ARG A 169 -3.92 -14.63 -28.30
C ARG A 169 -3.43 -13.39 -27.57
N ASP A 170 -4.08 -12.24 -27.79
CA ASP A 170 -3.75 -10.97 -27.12
C ASP A 170 -3.98 -11.06 -25.60
N MET A 171 -5.10 -11.66 -25.19
CA MET A 171 -5.37 -11.89 -23.76
C MET A 171 -4.34 -12.84 -23.13
N ARG A 172 -3.96 -13.92 -23.81
CA ARG A 172 -2.87 -14.80 -23.33
C ARG A 172 -1.57 -14.03 -23.14
N ALA A 173 -1.18 -13.21 -24.11
CA ALA A 173 0.03 -12.39 -24.04
C ALA A 173 0.01 -11.38 -22.90
N GLN A 174 -1.18 -10.98 -22.43
CA GLN A 174 -1.31 -10.15 -21.22
C GLN A 174 -1.15 -10.94 -19.92
N LEU A 175 -1.48 -12.24 -19.91
CA LEU A 175 -1.53 -13.08 -18.71
C LEU A 175 -0.32 -14.00 -18.58
N ARG A 176 0.36 -14.33 -19.69
CA ARG A 176 1.44 -15.30 -19.76
C ARG A 176 2.66 -14.74 -20.46
N GLY A 177 3.82 -15.33 -20.15
CA GLY A 177 5.10 -15.05 -20.81
C GLY A 177 5.85 -16.34 -21.17
N PRO A 178 7.00 -16.21 -21.83
CA PRO A 178 7.88 -17.36 -22.06
C PRO A 178 8.42 -17.90 -20.74
N VAL A 179 8.54 -19.23 -20.66
CA VAL A 179 9.12 -19.91 -19.49
C VAL A 179 10.57 -20.25 -19.81
N PRO A 180 11.56 -19.75 -19.07
CA PRO A 180 12.96 -20.04 -19.31
C PRO A 180 13.28 -21.52 -19.02
N ALA A 181 14.31 -22.04 -19.70
CA ALA A 181 14.81 -23.38 -19.44
C ALA A 181 15.27 -23.52 -17.99
N GLY A 182 14.94 -24.63 -17.34
CA GLY A 182 15.30 -24.90 -15.94
C GLY A 182 14.32 -24.31 -14.90
N ALA A 183 13.39 -23.44 -15.29
CA ALA A 183 12.36 -22.96 -14.38
C ALA A 183 11.31 -24.04 -14.09
N VAL A 184 10.86 -24.08 -12.84
CA VAL A 184 9.88 -25.06 -12.35
C VAL A 184 8.48 -24.46 -12.37
N SER A 185 7.49 -25.16 -12.90
CA SER A 185 6.11 -24.69 -12.83
C SER A 185 5.58 -24.81 -11.40
N TRP A 186 5.29 -23.67 -10.75
CA TRP A 186 4.70 -23.59 -9.42
C TRP A 186 3.40 -24.40 -9.30
N ASP A 187 2.49 -24.18 -10.26
CA ASP A 187 1.19 -24.83 -10.27
C ASP A 187 1.29 -26.37 -10.36
N ARG A 188 2.24 -26.88 -11.15
CA ARG A 188 2.46 -28.33 -11.27
C ARG A 188 3.13 -28.90 -10.03
N ALA A 189 4.18 -28.25 -9.55
CA ALA A 189 4.89 -28.67 -8.35
C ALA A 189 3.94 -28.75 -7.15
N THR A 190 3.16 -27.71 -6.91
CA THR A 190 2.17 -27.66 -5.82
C THR A 190 1.09 -28.74 -5.98
N ALA A 191 0.54 -28.92 -7.19
CA ALA A 191 -0.51 -29.91 -7.45
C ALA A 191 -0.04 -31.37 -7.27
N SER A 192 1.23 -31.66 -7.57
CA SER A 192 1.80 -33.00 -7.47
C SER A 192 2.42 -33.32 -6.10
N SER A 193 2.62 -32.30 -5.25
CA SER A 193 3.23 -32.49 -3.92
C SER A 193 2.21 -32.98 -2.90
N ARG A 194 2.69 -33.70 -1.88
CA ARG A 194 1.95 -33.94 -0.64
C ARG A 194 2.03 -32.73 0.28
N ALA A 195 1.16 -32.67 1.29
CA ALA A 195 1.25 -31.69 2.35
C ALA A 195 2.56 -31.82 3.14
N ILE A 196 3.07 -30.70 3.66
CA ILE A 196 4.17 -30.72 4.61
C ILE A 196 3.73 -31.40 5.90
N ASP A 197 4.67 -32.03 6.60
CA ASP A 197 4.38 -32.77 7.83
C ASP A 197 3.77 -31.83 8.89
N ALA A 198 2.80 -32.35 9.65
CA ALA A 198 2.07 -31.55 10.66
C ALA A 198 3.00 -31.07 11.79
N GLU A 199 3.98 -31.87 12.14
CA GLU A 199 4.99 -31.60 13.16
C GLU A 199 6.07 -30.61 12.72
N HIS A 200 6.10 -30.19 11.43
CA HIS A 200 7.04 -29.17 10.99
C HIS A 200 6.86 -27.90 11.83
N PRO A 201 7.94 -27.37 12.45
CA PRO A 201 7.84 -26.24 13.38
C PRO A 201 7.16 -25.03 12.77
N LEU A 202 6.41 -24.29 13.57
CA LEU A 202 5.89 -22.98 13.22
C LEU A 202 6.89 -21.90 13.66
N PRO A 203 6.97 -20.78 12.92
CA PRO A 203 7.82 -19.65 13.32
C PRO A 203 7.31 -18.98 14.60
N SER A 204 8.24 -18.35 15.32
CA SER A 204 7.93 -17.46 16.44
C SER A 204 7.24 -16.17 15.94
N PRO A 205 6.40 -15.53 16.76
CA PRO A 205 5.87 -14.20 16.46
C PRO A 205 6.96 -13.15 16.18
N ASP A 206 8.13 -13.29 16.79
CA ASP A 206 9.24 -12.35 16.66
C ASP A 206 10.16 -12.65 15.47
N ASP A 207 9.95 -13.78 14.77
CA ASP A 207 10.67 -14.07 13.55
C ASP A 207 10.22 -13.11 12.43
N ARG A 208 11.14 -12.82 11.51
CA ARG A 208 10.82 -12.04 10.31
C ARG A 208 9.85 -12.80 9.42
N ALA A 209 8.78 -12.15 9.02
CA ALA A 209 7.76 -12.71 8.14
C ALA A 209 7.88 -12.18 6.72
N VAL A 210 8.12 -10.88 6.58
CA VAL A 210 8.01 -10.15 5.30
C VAL A 210 9.15 -9.15 5.16
N ILE A 211 9.59 -8.96 3.93
CA ILE A 211 10.42 -7.82 3.53
C ILE A 211 9.63 -7.02 2.50
N LEU A 212 9.42 -5.73 2.79
CA LEU A 212 8.80 -4.77 1.87
C LEU A 212 9.86 -3.82 1.33
N HIS A 213 9.79 -3.54 0.03
CA HIS A 213 10.71 -2.61 -0.62
C HIS A 213 10.07 -1.23 -0.74
N THR A 214 10.77 -0.21 -0.24
CA THR A 214 10.32 1.19 -0.28
C THR A 214 11.16 1.99 -1.25
N SER A 215 10.57 3.01 -1.88
CA SER A 215 11.31 3.98 -2.69
C SER A 215 12.12 4.90 -1.77
N GLY A 216 13.32 4.50 -1.40
CA GLY A 216 14.18 5.23 -0.47
C GLY A 216 14.30 6.74 -0.75
N THR A 217 14.58 7.51 0.30
CA THR A 217 14.68 8.99 0.24
C THR A 217 15.74 9.50 -0.73
N ASN A 218 16.83 8.74 -0.89
CA ASN A 218 17.98 9.10 -1.76
C ASN A 218 17.95 8.37 -3.12
N GLY A 219 16.81 7.77 -3.50
CA GLY A 219 16.66 7.03 -4.76
C GLY A 219 17.20 5.60 -4.72
N VAL A 220 17.84 5.20 -3.63
CA VAL A 220 18.19 3.80 -3.37
C VAL A 220 17.01 3.16 -2.63
N PRO A 221 16.35 2.15 -3.19
CA PRO A 221 15.26 1.47 -2.50
C PRO A 221 15.76 0.89 -1.18
N LYS A 222 14.95 1.00 -0.11
CA LYS A 222 15.23 0.41 1.19
C LYS A 222 14.37 -0.83 1.38
N SER A 223 14.83 -1.74 2.20
CA SER A 223 14.10 -2.96 2.55
C SER A 223 13.68 -2.90 4.02
N ALA A 224 12.38 -2.87 4.28
CA ALA A 224 11.79 -2.87 5.61
C ALA A 224 11.37 -4.30 5.98
N PRO A 225 12.11 -4.99 6.83
CA PRO A 225 11.71 -6.28 7.39
C PRO A 225 10.63 -6.06 8.46
N LEU A 226 9.61 -6.90 8.44
CA LEU A 226 8.54 -6.93 9.44
C LEU A 226 8.43 -8.32 10.03
N THR A 227 8.24 -8.39 11.34
CA THR A 227 8.00 -9.65 12.05
C THR A 227 6.54 -10.08 11.91
N HIS A 228 6.26 -11.35 12.23
CA HIS A 228 4.88 -11.81 12.37
C HIS A 228 4.12 -10.97 13.41
N ARG A 229 4.78 -10.56 14.50
CA ARG A 229 4.20 -9.72 15.55
C ARG A 229 3.84 -8.33 15.03
N ASN A 230 4.74 -7.64 14.32
CA ASN A 230 4.46 -6.30 13.79
C ASN A 230 3.18 -6.30 12.96
N ILE A 231 3.08 -7.23 12.01
CA ILE A 231 1.92 -7.34 11.13
C ILE A 231 0.69 -7.81 11.89
N GLY A 232 0.83 -8.84 12.74
CA GLY A 232 -0.28 -9.40 13.51
C GLY A 232 -0.93 -8.40 14.47
N VAL A 233 -0.13 -7.56 15.14
CA VAL A 233 -0.66 -6.48 15.99
C VAL A 233 -1.35 -5.42 15.14
N ASN A 234 -0.77 -5.03 14.00
CA ASN A 234 -1.44 -4.04 13.14
C ASN A 234 -2.75 -4.57 12.55
N VAL A 235 -2.83 -5.87 12.27
CA VAL A 235 -4.11 -6.54 11.92
C VAL A 235 -5.14 -6.39 13.06
N ASN A 236 -4.74 -6.62 14.31
CA ASN A 236 -5.61 -6.41 15.46
C ASN A 236 -6.07 -4.95 15.55
N GLN A 237 -5.14 -3.99 15.46
CA GLN A 237 -5.43 -2.56 15.44
C GLN A 237 -6.47 -2.21 14.35
N CYS A 238 -6.24 -2.65 13.11
CA CYS A 238 -7.15 -2.41 11.99
C CYS A 238 -8.54 -3.02 12.24
N LEU A 239 -8.62 -4.26 12.73
CA LEU A 239 -9.88 -4.95 12.93
C LEU A 239 -10.67 -4.41 14.12
N PHE A 240 -10.02 -3.94 15.19
CA PHE A 240 -10.68 -3.19 16.24
C PHE A 240 -11.15 -1.82 15.75
N TRP A 241 -10.41 -1.18 14.84
CA TRP A 241 -10.81 0.10 14.26
C TRP A 241 -12.05 -0.01 13.40
N VAL A 242 -12.14 -1.06 12.56
CA VAL A 242 -13.33 -1.39 11.76
C VAL A 242 -14.23 -2.41 12.48
N TRP A 243 -14.48 -2.19 13.75
CA TRP A 243 -15.16 -3.11 14.69
C TRP A 243 -16.53 -3.62 14.24
N LYS A 244 -17.16 -2.94 13.27
CA LYS A 244 -18.46 -3.33 12.69
C LYS A 244 -18.37 -4.47 11.67
N LEU A 245 -17.18 -4.98 11.35
CA LEU A 245 -17.01 -6.13 10.46
C LEU A 245 -17.24 -7.44 11.22
N HIS A 246 -18.08 -8.31 10.64
CA HIS A 246 -18.45 -9.59 11.23
C HIS A 246 -17.59 -10.73 10.72
N GLU A 247 -17.11 -11.58 11.62
CA GLU A 247 -16.33 -12.76 11.28
C GLU A 247 -17.19 -13.77 10.51
N GLY A 248 -16.62 -14.38 9.46
CA GLY A 248 -17.31 -15.33 8.61
C GLY A 248 -18.42 -14.77 7.72
N ALA A 249 -18.63 -13.44 7.66
CA ALA A 249 -19.74 -12.82 6.92
C ALA A 249 -19.30 -11.87 5.78
N GLU A 250 -18.09 -11.32 5.86
CA GLU A 250 -17.65 -10.25 4.98
C GLU A 250 -17.17 -10.75 3.60
N THR A 251 -17.26 -9.85 2.62
CA THR A 251 -16.62 -9.99 1.31
C THR A 251 -15.74 -8.76 1.07
N PHE A 252 -14.43 -8.98 0.95
CA PHE A 252 -13.42 -7.95 0.74
C PHE A 252 -13.10 -7.79 -0.74
N PHE A 253 -12.94 -6.57 -1.20
CA PHE A 253 -12.48 -6.27 -2.54
C PHE A 253 -10.96 -6.14 -2.55
N SER A 254 -10.25 -7.22 -2.91
CA SER A 254 -8.79 -7.30 -2.86
C SER A 254 -8.16 -6.77 -4.15
N LEU A 255 -8.18 -5.44 -4.32
CA LEU A 255 -7.71 -4.74 -5.52
C LEU A 255 -6.34 -4.07 -5.34
N LEU A 256 -5.95 -3.72 -4.10
CA LEU A 256 -4.61 -3.19 -3.83
C LEU A 256 -3.58 -4.31 -3.91
N PRO A 257 -2.38 -4.02 -4.44
CA PRO A 257 -1.35 -5.05 -4.61
C PRO A 257 -0.91 -5.70 -3.29
N TYR A 258 -0.76 -7.03 -3.28
CA TYR A 258 -0.23 -7.78 -2.15
C TYR A 258 1.24 -7.47 -1.83
N PHE A 259 2.00 -7.02 -2.82
CA PHE A 259 3.39 -6.59 -2.61
C PHE A 259 3.53 -5.20 -1.95
N HIS A 260 2.43 -4.52 -1.67
CA HIS A 260 2.41 -3.27 -0.93
C HIS A 260 1.83 -3.50 0.48
N ALA A 261 2.42 -2.86 1.51
CA ALA A 261 2.01 -3.04 2.91
C ALA A 261 0.49 -2.95 3.12
N PHE A 262 -0.18 -2.00 2.45
CA PHE A 262 -1.61 -1.76 2.58
C PHE A 262 -2.43 -2.96 2.08
N GLY A 263 -2.12 -3.47 0.88
CA GLY A 263 -2.77 -4.68 0.35
C GLY A 263 -2.41 -5.95 1.14
N LEU A 264 -1.16 -6.09 1.56
CA LEU A 264 -0.69 -7.21 2.36
C LEU A 264 -1.47 -7.33 3.66
N THR A 265 -1.48 -6.27 4.47
CA THR A 265 -2.09 -6.32 5.80
C THR A 265 -3.61 -6.46 5.74
N PHE A 266 -4.28 -5.74 4.83
CA PHE A 266 -5.74 -5.86 4.74
C PHE A 266 -6.20 -7.14 4.06
N PHE A 267 -5.52 -7.64 3.03
CA PHE A 267 -6.03 -8.77 2.26
C PHE A 267 -5.37 -10.10 2.65
N LEU A 268 -4.04 -10.15 2.73
CA LEU A 268 -3.38 -11.39 3.14
C LEU A 268 -3.57 -11.69 4.63
N CYS A 269 -3.87 -10.68 5.47
CA CYS A 269 -3.95 -10.91 6.92
C CYS A 269 -5.32 -10.59 7.51
N ALA A 270 -5.82 -9.34 7.45
CA ALA A 270 -7.07 -8.93 8.11
C ALA A 270 -8.31 -9.63 7.51
N ALA A 271 -8.39 -9.76 6.18
CA ALA A 271 -9.47 -10.51 5.54
C ALA A 271 -9.49 -11.98 5.99
N VAL A 272 -8.30 -12.60 6.10
CA VAL A 272 -8.17 -13.99 6.56
C VAL A 272 -8.53 -14.12 8.04
N ARG A 273 -8.09 -13.18 8.88
CA ARG A 273 -8.46 -13.13 10.31
C ARG A 273 -9.97 -13.04 10.52
N LYS A 274 -10.69 -12.38 9.60
CA LYS A 274 -12.17 -12.28 9.58
C LYS A 274 -12.83 -13.45 8.85
N ALA A 275 -12.10 -14.43 8.38
CA ALA A 275 -12.62 -15.50 7.51
C ALA A 275 -13.48 -14.93 6.37
N ALA A 276 -13.08 -13.78 5.80
CA ALA A 276 -13.79 -13.09 4.73
C ALA A 276 -13.56 -13.74 3.37
N THR A 277 -14.53 -13.64 2.48
CA THR A 277 -14.30 -13.94 1.06
C THR A 277 -13.54 -12.80 0.42
N GLN A 278 -12.52 -13.08 -0.37
CA GLN A 278 -11.77 -12.07 -1.11
C GLN A 278 -12.07 -12.17 -2.61
N VAL A 279 -12.54 -11.08 -3.20
CA VAL A 279 -12.70 -10.94 -4.65
C VAL A 279 -11.42 -10.36 -5.22
N LEU A 280 -10.71 -11.14 -6.03
CA LEU A 280 -9.36 -10.84 -6.53
C LEU A 280 -9.38 -10.41 -8.00
N LEU A 281 -8.62 -9.38 -8.32
CA LEU A 281 -8.26 -9.01 -9.69
C LEU A 281 -6.74 -8.78 -9.77
N PRO A 282 -6.07 -9.24 -10.85
CA PRO A 282 -4.61 -9.12 -11.00
C PRO A 282 -4.15 -7.67 -11.23
N LYS A 283 -5.07 -6.83 -11.69
CA LYS A 283 -4.90 -5.38 -11.84
C LYS A 283 -6.23 -4.69 -11.62
N PHE A 284 -6.19 -3.45 -11.17
CA PHE A 284 -7.39 -2.63 -11.07
C PHE A 284 -7.91 -2.22 -12.45
N ASP A 285 -9.17 -2.52 -12.71
CA ASP A 285 -9.98 -2.03 -13.82
C ASP A 285 -11.40 -1.83 -13.32
N ALA A 286 -12.00 -0.66 -13.54
CA ALA A 286 -13.29 -0.31 -12.94
C ALA A 286 -14.44 -1.17 -13.47
N GLN A 287 -14.44 -1.53 -14.78
CA GLN A 287 -15.48 -2.39 -15.34
C GLN A 287 -15.36 -3.81 -14.79
N MET A 288 -14.15 -4.37 -14.79
CA MET A 288 -13.91 -5.71 -14.22
C MET A 288 -14.26 -5.77 -12.73
N ALA A 289 -14.01 -4.68 -12.00
CA ALA A 289 -14.39 -4.57 -10.60
C ALA A 289 -15.91 -4.60 -10.43
N LEU A 290 -16.67 -3.83 -11.20
CA LEU A 290 -18.13 -3.85 -11.16
C LEU A 290 -18.73 -5.19 -11.60
N ASP A 291 -18.16 -5.84 -12.62
CA ASP A 291 -18.58 -7.18 -13.05
C ASP A 291 -18.33 -8.24 -11.95
N ALA A 292 -17.22 -8.12 -11.24
CA ALA A 292 -16.91 -8.98 -10.10
C ALA A 292 -17.84 -8.71 -8.91
N HIS A 293 -18.13 -7.44 -8.62
CA HIS A 293 -19.05 -7.01 -7.59
C HIS A 293 -20.49 -7.51 -7.86
N ALA A 294 -20.98 -7.39 -9.10
CA ALA A 294 -22.29 -7.89 -9.51
C ALA A 294 -22.41 -9.41 -9.33
N ARG A 295 -21.35 -10.16 -9.57
CA ARG A 295 -21.29 -11.61 -9.36
C ARG A 295 -21.22 -11.99 -7.89
N ARG A 296 -20.44 -11.24 -7.10
CA ARG A 296 -20.25 -11.45 -5.66
C ARG A 296 -20.25 -10.09 -4.95
N PRO A 297 -21.38 -9.70 -4.35
CA PRO A 297 -21.49 -8.42 -3.66
C PRO A 297 -20.43 -8.25 -2.58
N VAL A 298 -19.70 -7.15 -2.68
CA VAL A 298 -18.63 -6.75 -1.76
C VAL A 298 -19.24 -5.98 -0.59
N THR A 299 -18.78 -6.23 0.62
CA THR A 299 -19.26 -5.55 1.84
C THR A 299 -18.23 -4.57 2.41
N PHE A 300 -16.96 -4.78 2.10
CA PHE A 300 -15.85 -3.95 2.58
C PHE A 300 -14.84 -3.67 1.47
N PHE A 301 -14.56 -2.40 1.25
CA PHE A 301 -13.63 -1.96 0.20
C PHE A 301 -12.48 -1.13 0.77
N VAL A 302 -11.25 -1.57 0.50
CA VAL A 302 -10.01 -0.86 0.82
C VAL A 302 -9.34 -0.43 -0.47
N GLY A 303 -9.07 0.86 -0.63
CA GLY A 303 -8.54 1.40 -1.88
C GLY A 303 -7.81 2.72 -1.73
N VAL A 304 -7.38 3.26 -2.87
CA VAL A 304 -6.84 4.61 -2.99
C VAL A 304 -7.86 5.52 -3.69
N PRO A 305 -7.86 6.84 -3.45
CA PRO A 305 -8.85 7.76 -3.99
C PRO A 305 -9.16 7.60 -5.48
N PRO A 306 -8.19 7.44 -6.41
CA PRO A 306 -8.48 7.21 -7.82
C PRO A 306 -9.29 5.94 -8.13
N MET A 307 -9.22 4.92 -7.26
CA MET A 307 -10.05 3.71 -7.44
C MET A 307 -11.51 4.02 -7.14
N PHE A 308 -11.79 4.76 -6.07
CA PHE A 308 -13.13 5.20 -5.69
C PHE A 308 -13.74 6.08 -6.79
N GLU A 309 -13.00 7.07 -7.30
CA GLU A 309 -13.44 7.93 -8.41
C GLU A 309 -13.83 7.14 -9.65
N ARG A 310 -12.96 6.22 -10.09
CA ARG A 310 -13.18 5.43 -11.31
C ARG A 310 -14.33 4.44 -11.16
N ILE A 311 -14.51 3.82 -9.97
CA ILE A 311 -15.65 2.95 -9.69
C ILE A 311 -16.95 3.75 -9.71
N LEU A 312 -17.00 4.92 -9.04
CA LEU A 312 -18.17 5.80 -9.04
C LEU A 312 -18.56 6.25 -10.45
N ALA A 313 -17.59 6.73 -11.23
CA ALA A 313 -17.84 7.18 -12.60
C ALA A 313 -18.43 6.02 -13.43
N ARG A 314 -17.81 4.83 -13.35
CA ARG A 314 -18.27 3.68 -14.13
C ARG A 314 -19.62 3.12 -13.62
N ALA A 315 -19.85 3.12 -12.31
CA ALA A 315 -21.14 2.70 -11.73
C ALA A 315 -22.28 3.63 -12.18
N LYS A 316 -22.04 4.94 -12.25
CA LYS A 316 -23.00 5.90 -12.77
C LYS A 316 -23.35 5.65 -14.26
N GLU A 317 -22.35 5.31 -15.08
CA GLU A 317 -22.55 5.00 -16.50
C GLU A 317 -23.32 3.70 -16.72
N THR A 318 -23.08 2.69 -15.90
CA THR A 318 -23.64 1.34 -16.07
C THR A 318 -24.89 1.09 -15.23
N GLY A 319 -25.24 1.97 -14.29
CA GLY A 319 -26.32 1.76 -13.33
C GLY A 319 -25.99 0.68 -12.29
N ALA A 320 -24.70 0.38 -12.04
CA ALA A 320 -24.32 -0.64 -11.08
C ALA A 320 -24.65 -0.23 -9.64
N ASP A 321 -25.25 -1.16 -8.88
CA ASP A 321 -25.59 -0.97 -7.47
C ASP A 321 -24.37 -1.23 -6.58
N LEU A 322 -24.00 -0.24 -5.76
CA LEU A 322 -22.91 -0.30 -4.80
C LEU A 322 -23.39 -0.41 -3.34
N SER A 323 -24.68 -0.53 -3.10
CA SER A 323 -25.30 -0.45 -1.76
C SER A 323 -24.87 -1.56 -0.79
N SER A 324 -24.31 -2.66 -1.28
CA SER A 324 -23.76 -3.71 -0.41
C SER A 324 -22.42 -3.32 0.25
N ILE A 325 -21.74 -2.28 -0.25
CA ILE A 325 -20.47 -1.80 0.33
C ILE A 325 -20.77 -0.93 1.55
N ARG A 326 -20.71 -1.56 2.72
CA ARG A 326 -21.10 -0.89 3.99
C ARG A 326 -20.00 -0.02 4.56
N TYR A 327 -18.74 -0.42 4.39
CA TYR A 327 -17.58 0.29 4.93
C TYR A 327 -16.46 0.31 3.91
N SER A 328 -15.76 1.44 3.89
CA SER A 328 -14.60 1.63 3.02
C SER A 328 -13.46 2.31 3.76
N VAL A 329 -12.23 1.97 3.39
CA VAL A 329 -11.02 2.62 3.90
C VAL A 329 -10.22 3.17 2.72
N ALA A 330 -9.98 4.47 2.72
CA ALA A 330 -9.11 5.14 1.77
C ALA A 330 -7.75 5.42 2.43
N GLY A 331 -6.66 5.19 1.70
CA GLY A 331 -5.32 5.45 2.23
C GLY A 331 -4.30 5.75 1.15
N ALA A 332 -3.05 5.94 1.55
CA ALA A 332 -1.88 6.23 0.72
C ALA A 332 -1.91 7.58 -0.02
N MET A 333 -3.06 8.23 -0.14
CA MET A 333 -3.25 9.54 -0.77
C MET A 333 -4.37 10.30 -0.04
N PRO A 334 -4.37 11.66 -0.09
CA PRO A 334 -5.45 12.46 0.48
C PRO A 334 -6.81 12.14 -0.18
N LEU A 335 -7.85 11.95 0.62
CA LEU A 335 -9.23 11.80 0.17
C LEU A 335 -9.92 13.18 0.20
N SER A 336 -10.48 13.61 -0.94
CA SER A 336 -11.25 14.84 -0.95
C SER A 336 -12.61 14.65 -0.27
N THR A 337 -13.09 15.69 0.42
CA THR A 337 -14.41 15.68 1.07
C THR A 337 -15.55 15.43 0.08
N THR A 338 -15.41 15.96 -1.15
CA THR A 338 -16.38 15.74 -2.23
C THR A 338 -16.42 14.28 -2.66
N LEU A 339 -15.26 13.63 -2.83
CA LEU A 339 -15.20 12.22 -3.18
C LEU A 339 -15.80 11.35 -2.08
N ALA A 340 -15.48 11.65 -0.82
CA ALA A 340 -16.04 10.95 0.34
C ALA A 340 -17.57 11.03 0.35
N ALA A 341 -18.14 12.24 0.22
CA ALA A 341 -19.57 12.46 0.19
C ALA A 341 -20.26 11.74 -0.99
N ASN A 342 -19.66 11.78 -2.19
CA ASN A 342 -20.20 11.10 -3.36
C ASN A 342 -20.18 9.57 -3.19
N TRP A 343 -19.11 9.03 -2.59
CA TRP A 343 -19.00 7.60 -2.30
C TRP A 343 -20.06 7.16 -1.28
N GLU A 344 -20.19 7.88 -0.18
CA GLU A 344 -21.20 7.58 0.85
C GLU A 344 -22.62 7.69 0.31
N ALA A 345 -22.90 8.69 -0.53
CA ALA A 345 -24.21 8.82 -1.19
C ALA A 345 -24.51 7.63 -2.13
N ALA A 346 -23.51 7.11 -2.85
CA ALA A 346 -23.69 6.01 -3.79
C ALA A 346 -23.81 4.65 -3.09
N THR A 347 -23.13 4.45 -1.96
CA THR A 347 -23.10 3.17 -1.25
C THR A 347 -24.08 3.10 -0.08
N GLY A 348 -24.48 4.25 0.48
CA GLY A 348 -25.16 4.32 1.79
C GLY A 348 -24.25 3.90 2.97
N GLY A 349 -22.99 3.61 2.69
CA GLY A 349 -21.98 3.16 3.67
C GLY A 349 -21.14 4.31 4.21
N LEU A 350 -20.09 3.96 4.96
CA LEU A 350 -19.12 4.92 5.50
C LEU A 350 -17.76 4.73 4.84
N ILE A 351 -17.08 5.84 4.52
CA ILE A 351 -15.68 5.84 4.13
C ILE A 351 -14.83 6.56 5.19
N VAL A 352 -13.69 5.97 5.55
CA VAL A 352 -12.73 6.54 6.50
C VAL A 352 -11.34 6.56 5.90
N GLU A 353 -10.51 7.47 6.38
CA GLU A 353 -9.11 7.59 5.96
C GLU A 353 -8.20 6.87 6.92
N GLY A 354 -7.10 6.33 6.39
CA GLY A 354 -6.02 5.73 7.16
C GLY A 354 -4.65 6.18 6.64
N TYR A 355 -3.71 6.40 7.56
CA TYR A 355 -2.35 6.78 7.26
C TYR A 355 -1.36 5.80 7.86
N GLY A 356 -0.25 5.59 7.17
CA GLY A 356 0.85 4.77 7.62
C GLY A 356 1.93 4.57 6.57
N LEU A 357 2.93 3.76 6.92
CA LEU A 357 4.12 3.50 6.12
C LEU A 357 4.41 2.00 6.06
N SER A 358 5.25 1.57 5.12
CA SER A 358 5.71 0.17 5.07
C SER A 358 6.42 -0.24 6.36
N GLU A 359 7.13 0.69 6.98
CA GLU A 359 7.87 0.54 8.23
C GLU A 359 6.96 0.36 9.47
N THR A 360 5.64 0.50 9.30
CA THR A 360 4.66 0.46 10.40
C THR A 360 3.53 -0.55 10.19
N ALA A 361 3.65 -1.47 9.25
CA ALA A 361 2.89 -2.70 8.98
C ALA A 361 1.39 -2.58 8.56
N PRO A 362 0.80 -1.57 7.92
CA PRO A 362 1.30 -0.23 7.70
C PRO A 362 0.69 0.85 8.59
N VAL A 363 -0.48 0.62 9.25
CA VAL A 363 -1.38 1.69 9.73
C VAL A 363 -0.93 2.26 11.08
N LEU A 364 -0.88 3.59 11.16
CA LEU A 364 -0.56 4.36 12.36
C LEU A 364 -1.76 5.13 12.89
N THR A 365 -2.51 5.78 11.99
CA THR A 365 -3.65 6.61 12.35
C THR A 365 -4.82 6.36 11.40
N GLY A 366 -6.03 6.71 11.83
CA GLY A 366 -7.21 6.66 10.98
C GLY A 366 -8.35 7.50 11.50
N ALA A 367 -9.26 7.87 10.60
CA ALA A 367 -10.51 8.50 11.00
C ALA A 367 -11.43 7.47 11.67
N PRO A 368 -12.14 7.82 12.76
CA PRO A 368 -13.07 6.91 13.45
C PRO A 368 -14.18 6.42 12.52
N LEU A 369 -14.56 5.13 12.63
CA LEU A 369 -15.66 4.56 11.85
C LEU A 369 -17.04 4.93 12.46
N SER A 370 -17.27 6.23 12.61
CA SER A 370 -18.48 6.79 13.23
C SER A 370 -18.77 8.21 12.74
N ALA A 371 -19.80 8.84 13.32
CA ALA A 371 -20.14 10.24 13.06
C ALA A 371 -19.05 11.23 13.53
N LYS A 372 -18.12 10.80 14.38
CA LYS A 372 -17.00 11.62 14.85
C LYS A 372 -15.88 11.77 13.80
N ARG A 373 -15.95 11.05 12.65
CA ARG A 373 -14.91 11.12 11.60
C ARG A 373 -14.80 12.52 11.02
N ARG A 374 -13.59 12.87 10.65
CA ARG A 374 -13.28 14.07 9.85
C ARG A 374 -12.62 13.62 8.56
N HIS A 375 -12.96 14.26 7.45
CA HIS A 375 -12.32 14.02 6.15
C HIS A 375 -11.19 15.02 5.89
N GLY A 376 -10.22 14.63 5.06
CA GLY A 376 -9.05 15.45 4.74
C GLY A 376 -7.98 15.46 5.82
N VAL A 377 -8.01 14.48 6.73
CA VAL A 377 -7.05 14.33 7.83
C VAL A 377 -6.41 12.94 7.80
N LEU A 378 -5.27 12.78 8.47
CA LEU A 378 -4.67 11.45 8.68
C LEU A 378 -5.44 10.65 9.75
N GLY A 379 -6.28 11.31 10.53
CA GLY A 379 -7.04 10.74 11.62
C GLY A 379 -6.38 10.88 12.98
N VAL A 380 -6.73 10.00 13.88
CA VAL A 380 -6.16 9.91 15.25
C VAL A 380 -5.32 8.65 15.39
N PRO A 381 -4.32 8.62 16.29
CA PRO A 381 -3.50 7.42 16.55
C PRO A 381 -4.35 6.17 16.79
N PHE A 382 -3.91 5.04 16.25
CA PHE A 382 -4.52 3.74 16.50
C PHE A 382 -4.22 3.25 17.93
N PRO A 383 -5.01 2.32 18.48
CA PRO A 383 -4.75 1.70 19.77
C PRO A 383 -3.30 1.18 19.87
N SER A 384 -2.71 1.24 21.06
CA SER A 384 -1.30 0.84 21.30
C SER A 384 -0.26 1.62 20.47
N THR A 385 -0.64 2.74 19.85
CA THR A 385 0.26 3.62 19.10
C THR A 385 0.44 4.94 19.83
N GLN A 386 1.68 5.26 20.18
CA GLN A 386 2.06 6.57 20.69
C GLN A 386 2.51 7.46 19.54
N LEU A 387 2.05 8.71 19.51
CA LEU A 387 2.39 9.69 18.48
C LEU A 387 2.73 11.04 19.13
N ARG A 388 3.81 11.65 18.65
CA ARG A 388 4.22 13.02 18.98
C ARG A 388 4.45 13.80 17.70
N LEU A 389 4.29 15.12 17.78
CA LEU A 389 4.75 16.07 16.78
C LEU A 389 5.91 16.85 17.37
N VAL A 390 7.09 16.73 16.74
CA VAL A 390 8.32 17.31 17.25
C VAL A 390 8.87 18.37 16.30
N SER A 391 9.68 19.28 16.84
CA SER A 391 10.37 20.32 16.07
C SER A 391 11.17 19.69 14.93
N LEU A 392 11.21 20.38 13.77
CA LEU A 392 12.00 19.96 12.61
C LEU A 392 13.52 20.07 12.85
N GLU A 393 13.91 20.89 13.82
CA GLU A 393 15.30 21.19 14.17
C GLU A 393 15.79 20.36 15.34
N ASP A 394 14.90 20.09 16.33
CA ASP A 394 15.23 19.34 17.55
C ASP A 394 14.12 18.33 17.85
N ASP A 395 14.38 17.05 17.60
CA ASP A 395 13.40 15.95 17.76
C ASP A 395 13.12 15.59 19.25
N THR A 396 13.71 16.28 20.20
CA THR A 396 13.40 16.17 21.62
C THR A 396 12.26 17.09 22.09
N LEU A 397 11.97 18.16 21.30
CA LEU A 397 11.00 19.19 21.64
C LEU A 397 9.68 18.98 20.90
N ASP A 398 8.59 18.83 21.69
CA ASP A 398 7.24 18.82 21.12
C ASP A 398 6.86 20.22 20.59
N VAL A 399 6.08 20.24 19.50
CA VAL A 399 5.46 21.48 19.04
C VAL A 399 4.10 21.70 19.70
N GLU A 400 3.66 22.96 19.77
CA GLU A 400 2.33 23.30 20.27
C GLU A 400 1.23 22.83 19.29
N ASP A 401 0.02 22.59 19.82
CA ASP A 401 -1.13 22.28 18.99
C ASP A 401 -1.37 23.37 17.94
N GLY A 402 -1.68 22.98 16.73
CA GLY A 402 -1.82 23.87 15.58
C GLY A 402 -0.50 24.22 14.87
N GLN A 403 0.66 23.87 15.43
CA GLN A 403 1.94 24.06 14.78
C GLN A 403 2.39 22.83 14.01
N PRO A 404 3.08 23.00 12.86
CA PRO A 404 3.63 21.87 12.10
C PRO A 404 4.85 21.27 12.82
N GLY A 405 4.86 19.92 12.94
CA GLY A 405 5.96 19.17 13.50
C GLY A 405 6.17 17.85 12.78
N GLU A 406 7.37 17.27 12.87
CA GLU A 406 7.62 15.94 12.34
C GLU A 406 6.83 14.90 13.16
N ILE A 407 6.09 14.04 12.46
CA ILE A 407 5.36 12.94 13.08
C ILE A 407 6.38 11.88 13.51
N ILE A 408 6.49 11.64 14.83
CA ILE A 408 7.27 10.53 15.36
C ILE A 408 6.35 9.57 16.11
N VAL A 409 6.64 8.28 16.00
CA VAL A 409 5.75 7.24 16.51
C VAL A 409 6.50 6.14 17.24
N ARG A 410 5.79 5.52 18.19
CA ARG A 410 6.21 4.31 18.87
C ARG A 410 5.01 3.38 18.98
N GLY A 411 5.21 2.10 18.72
CA GLY A 411 4.14 1.10 18.81
C GLY A 411 4.62 -0.28 18.37
N PRO A 412 3.90 -1.34 18.73
CA PRO A 412 4.30 -2.71 18.45
C PRO A 412 4.28 -3.08 16.95
N GLN A 413 3.62 -2.28 16.12
CA GLN A 413 3.60 -2.44 14.67
C GLN A 413 4.80 -1.81 13.96
N VAL A 414 5.62 -1.00 14.67
CA VAL A 414 6.80 -0.34 14.09
C VAL A 414 7.93 -1.35 13.93
N PHE A 415 8.62 -1.32 12.79
CA PHE A 415 9.76 -2.18 12.51
C PHE A 415 11.00 -1.82 13.39
N ASP A 416 11.99 -2.70 13.44
CA ASP A 416 13.21 -2.47 14.20
C ASP A 416 14.31 -1.77 13.39
N GLY A 417 14.12 -1.59 12.08
CA GLY A 417 15.09 -0.92 11.21
C GLY A 417 15.18 -1.55 9.82
N TYR A 418 15.95 -0.92 8.95
CA TYR A 418 16.15 -1.37 7.56
C TYR A 418 17.13 -2.53 7.46
N LEU A 419 16.81 -3.48 6.60
CA LEU A 419 17.63 -4.68 6.36
C LEU A 419 19.02 -4.30 5.86
N ASN A 420 20.06 -4.78 6.56
CA ASN A 420 21.47 -4.56 6.24
C ASN A 420 21.87 -3.07 6.06
N ALA A 421 21.16 -2.15 6.74
CA ALA A 421 21.38 -0.72 6.64
C ALA A 421 21.36 -0.02 8.02
N PRO A 422 22.37 -0.28 8.89
CA PRO A 422 22.41 0.24 10.26
C PRO A 422 22.49 1.77 10.33
N GLU A 423 23.24 2.41 9.43
CA GLU A 423 23.34 3.86 9.37
C GLU A 423 22.00 4.53 8.99
N GLU A 424 21.29 3.93 8.04
CA GLU A 424 19.97 4.39 7.62
C GLU A 424 18.94 4.20 8.73
N THR A 425 19.05 3.10 9.47
CA THR A 425 18.23 2.81 10.64
C THR A 425 18.47 3.86 11.73
N ALA A 426 19.72 4.16 12.07
CA ALA A 426 20.06 5.16 13.08
C ALA A 426 19.53 6.56 12.74
N ARG A 427 19.41 6.90 11.44
CA ARG A 427 18.85 8.21 11.00
C ARG A 427 17.35 8.35 11.20
N VAL A 428 16.61 7.23 11.25
CA VAL A 428 15.14 7.24 11.34
C VAL A 428 14.62 6.94 12.74
N PHE A 429 15.50 6.70 13.71
CA PHE A 429 15.12 6.60 15.11
C PHE A 429 15.73 7.73 15.93
N THR A 430 14.99 8.23 16.92
CA THR A 430 15.54 9.12 17.94
C THR A 430 16.36 8.32 18.95
N SER A 431 17.16 9.01 19.79
CA SER A 431 17.90 8.37 20.89
C SER A 431 16.99 7.66 21.90
N GLU A 432 15.73 8.08 22.00
CA GLU A 432 14.71 7.45 22.85
C GLU A 432 13.96 6.29 22.17
N GLY A 433 14.26 5.97 20.90
CA GLY A 433 13.64 4.87 20.15
C GLY A 433 12.29 5.22 19.51
N TRP A 434 12.02 6.49 19.24
CA TRP A 434 10.88 6.91 18.40
C TRP A 434 11.25 6.80 16.93
N PHE A 435 10.35 6.23 16.14
CA PHE A 435 10.51 6.19 14.68
C PHE A 435 10.07 7.53 14.06
N LYS A 436 10.97 8.16 13.34
CA LYS A 436 10.76 9.40 12.57
C LYS A 436 10.16 9.06 11.22
N THR A 437 8.92 9.43 10.98
CA THR A 437 8.21 9.09 9.73
C THR A 437 8.73 9.87 8.52
N GLY A 438 9.35 11.02 8.77
CA GLY A 438 9.72 11.98 7.73
C GLY A 438 8.51 12.73 7.15
N ASP A 439 7.34 12.56 7.72
CA ASP A 439 6.12 13.28 7.35
C ASP A 439 5.85 14.36 8.42
N ILE A 440 5.35 15.52 8.00
CA ILE A 440 5.06 16.66 8.86
C ILE A 440 3.55 16.74 9.03
N GLY A 441 3.11 16.77 10.28
CA GLY A 441 1.72 16.86 10.66
C GLY A 441 1.40 18.11 11.47
N VAL A 442 0.12 18.41 11.59
CA VAL A 442 -0.45 19.42 12.49
C VAL A 442 -1.55 18.76 13.31
N ASN A 443 -1.50 18.90 14.64
CA ASN A 443 -2.56 18.44 15.53
C ASN A 443 -3.64 19.51 15.67
N ALA A 444 -4.90 19.11 15.51
CA ALA A 444 -6.07 19.91 15.83
C ALA A 444 -7.08 19.05 16.60
N ASP A 445 -7.19 19.27 17.90
CA ASP A 445 -8.09 18.52 18.79
C ASP A 445 -7.90 16.99 18.71
N GLY A 446 -6.67 16.51 18.66
CA GLY A 446 -6.32 15.09 18.57
C GLY A 446 -6.36 14.51 17.15
N PHE A 447 -6.85 15.24 16.14
CA PHE A 447 -6.76 14.85 14.74
C PHE A 447 -5.47 15.37 14.11
N ILE A 448 -4.75 14.47 13.47
CA ILE A 448 -3.53 14.81 12.73
C ILE A 448 -3.90 15.10 11.27
N SER A 449 -3.48 16.23 10.75
CA SER A 449 -3.52 16.57 9.33
C SER A 449 -2.12 16.51 8.74
N MET A 450 -2.00 16.12 7.47
CA MET A 450 -0.73 16.16 6.75
C MET A 450 -0.43 17.59 6.35
N ALA A 451 0.74 18.11 6.77
CA ALA A 451 1.25 19.37 6.25
C ALA A 451 2.09 19.14 5.00
N ASP A 452 3.13 18.30 5.10
CA ASP A 452 3.98 17.90 3.95
C ASP A 452 4.95 16.76 4.33
N ARG A 453 5.94 16.51 3.47
CA ARG A 453 7.07 15.65 3.75
C ARG A 453 8.33 16.46 4.04
N LYS A 454 9.03 16.16 5.12
CA LYS A 454 10.26 16.88 5.53
C LYS A 454 11.28 16.97 4.39
N LYS A 455 11.46 15.90 3.62
CA LYS A 455 12.38 15.84 2.47
C LYS A 455 11.88 16.54 1.19
N GLU A 456 10.62 16.91 1.14
CA GLU A 456 9.98 17.58 0.00
C GLU A 456 9.82 19.09 0.27
N LEU A 457 10.15 19.55 1.49
CA LEU A 457 10.20 20.98 1.81
C LEU A 457 11.16 21.69 0.86
N ILE A 458 10.74 22.85 0.40
CA ILE A 458 11.56 23.74 -0.45
C ILE A 458 12.16 24.82 0.43
N LEU A 459 13.48 24.87 0.46
CA LEU A 459 14.21 25.90 1.21
C LEU A 459 14.35 27.17 0.36
N SER A 460 13.41 28.09 0.48
CA SER A 460 13.37 29.31 -0.31
C SER A 460 13.60 30.53 0.55
N GLY A 461 14.75 31.22 0.36
CA GLY A 461 15.09 32.45 1.08
C GLY A 461 15.16 32.28 2.62
N GLY A 462 15.56 31.11 3.10
CA GLY A 462 15.63 30.78 4.54
C GLY A 462 14.30 30.34 5.16
N PHE A 463 13.25 30.20 4.37
CA PHE A 463 11.94 29.71 4.82
C PHE A 463 11.66 28.30 4.31
N ASN A 464 11.02 27.47 5.15
CA ASN A 464 10.46 26.21 4.74
C ASN A 464 9.14 26.45 3.98
N VAL A 465 9.13 26.17 2.68
CA VAL A 465 7.91 26.18 1.86
C VAL A 465 7.39 24.77 1.74
N TYR A 466 6.11 24.60 2.01
CA TYR A 466 5.38 23.33 1.93
C TYR A 466 4.78 23.16 0.53
N PRO A 467 5.33 22.29 -0.34
CA PRO A 467 4.83 22.11 -1.70
C PRO A 467 3.33 21.83 -1.77
N SER A 468 2.80 21.02 -0.87
CA SER A 468 1.39 20.67 -0.87
C SER A 468 0.46 21.85 -0.61
N GLN A 469 0.85 22.83 0.20
CA GLN A 469 0.09 24.06 0.42
C GLN A 469 0.04 24.91 -0.85
N VAL A 470 1.18 25.04 -1.54
CA VAL A 470 1.27 25.76 -2.80
C VAL A 470 0.45 25.06 -3.90
N GLU A 471 0.54 23.72 -3.96
CA GLU A 471 -0.27 22.90 -4.87
C GLU A 471 -1.76 23.09 -4.62
N ALA A 472 -2.20 23.07 -3.36
CA ALA A 472 -3.61 23.24 -3.00
C ALA A 472 -4.13 24.65 -3.45
N ALA A 473 -3.33 25.69 -3.24
CA ALA A 473 -3.66 27.04 -3.67
C ALA A 473 -3.80 27.14 -5.20
N ILE A 474 -2.86 26.55 -5.96
CA ILE A 474 -2.86 26.62 -7.43
C ILE A 474 -3.94 25.70 -8.03
N ARG A 475 -4.20 24.52 -7.44
CA ARG A 475 -5.23 23.57 -7.94
C ARG A 475 -6.63 24.17 -7.92
N SER A 476 -6.90 25.14 -7.04
CA SER A 476 -8.18 25.84 -6.99
C SER A 476 -8.36 26.91 -8.08
N LEU A 477 -7.32 27.21 -8.87
CA LEU A 477 -7.37 28.17 -9.96
C LEU A 477 -8.09 27.57 -11.18
N PRO A 478 -9.14 28.23 -11.71
CA PRO A 478 -9.85 27.74 -12.89
C PRO A 478 -8.94 27.48 -14.08
N GLY A 479 -9.13 26.37 -14.76
CA GLY A 479 -8.32 25.92 -15.90
C GLY A 479 -7.10 25.06 -15.52
N VAL A 480 -6.85 24.82 -14.23
CA VAL A 480 -5.81 23.90 -13.75
C VAL A 480 -6.42 22.51 -13.54
N ALA A 481 -5.99 21.54 -14.34
CA ALA A 481 -6.39 20.13 -14.17
C ALA A 481 -5.61 19.45 -13.04
N ASP A 482 -4.29 19.68 -12.95
CA ASP A 482 -3.45 19.18 -11.87
C ASP A 482 -2.16 19.99 -11.76
N VAL A 483 -1.48 19.89 -10.60
CA VAL A 483 -0.25 20.63 -10.32
C VAL A 483 0.65 19.86 -9.37
N ALA A 484 1.97 19.95 -9.61
CA ALA A 484 2.99 19.55 -8.64
C ALA A 484 4.00 20.68 -8.45
N VAL A 485 4.40 20.91 -7.21
CA VAL A 485 5.35 21.96 -6.85
C VAL A 485 6.67 21.33 -6.39
N VAL A 486 7.77 21.85 -6.91
CA VAL A 486 9.12 21.37 -6.63
C VAL A 486 10.10 22.52 -6.40
N GLY A 487 11.11 22.28 -5.58
CA GLY A 487 12.28 23.16 -5.47
C GLY A 487 13.23 22.95 -6.65
N VAL A 488 13.61 24.03 -7.30
CA VAL A 488 14.68 24.03 -8.32
C VAL A 488 15.89 24.75 -7.72
N PRO A 489 17.02 24.05 -7.54
CA PRO A 489 18.22 24.67 -7.01
C PRO A 489 18.67 25.87 -7.86
N VAL A 490 19.03 26.98 -7.21
CA VAL A 490 19.59 28.16 -7.84
C VAL A 490 21.02 28.35 -7.33
N ALA A 491 21.39 29.19 -6.50
CA ALA A 491 22.74 29.36 -5.96
C ALA A 491 22.70 29.25 -4.42
N ASP A 492 23.84 28.93 -3.80
CA ASP A 492 24.05 29.01 -2.35
C ASP A 492 23.00 28.29 -1.47
N ALA A 493 22.72 27.00 -1.77
CA ALA A 493 21.79 26.17 -1.01
C ALA A 493 20.34 26.67 -0.93
N THR A 494 19.92 27.54 -1.87
CA THR A 494 18.56 28.08 -1.97
C THR A 494 17.83 27.47 -3.17
N GLU A 495 16.55 27.21 -3.02
CA GLU A 495 15.69 26.67 -4.07
C GLU A 495 14.63 27.69 -4.50
N GLU A 496 14.28 27.69 -5.78
CA GLU A 496 13.13 28.41 -6.30
C GLU A 496 11.88 27.52 -6.30
N VAL A 497 10.79 28.03 -5.74
CA VAL A 497 9.49 27.37 -5.80
C VAL A 497 8.99 27.38 -7.24
N THR A 498 8.89 26.22 -7.86
CA THR A 498 8.48 26.05 -9.25
C THR A 498 7.25 25.15 -9.35
N ALA A 499 6.19 25.63 -10.02
CA ALA A 499 4.97 24.87 -10.22
C ALA A 499 4.93 24.22 -11.63
N ALA A 500 4.81 22.89 -11.67
CA ALA A 500 4.54 22.11 -12.87
C ALA A 500 3.02 21.92 -12.99
N ILE A 501 2.41 22.53 -14.01
CA ILE A 501 0.96 22.66 -14.15
C ILE A 501 0.48 21.84 -15.36
N ILE A 502 -0.59 21.06 -15.16
CA ILE A 502 -1.40 20.46 -16.23
C ILE A 502 -2.63 21.35 -16.39
N MET A 503 -2.88 21.82 -17.60
CA MET A 503 -4.07 22.60 -17.92
C MET A 503 -5.25 21.69 -18.27
N GLU A 504 -6.46 22.14 -17.97
CA GLU A 504 -7.68 21.52 -18.51
C GLU A 504 -7.71 21.62 -20.04
N GLU A 505 -8.36 20.67 -20.68
CA GLU A 505 -8.48 20.62 -22.13
C GLU A 505 -9.24 21.88 -22.64
N GLY A 506 -8.62 22.59 -23.58
CA GLY A 506 -9.18 23.84 -24.11
C GLY A 506 -9.00 25.09 -23.24
N ALA A 507 -8.43 24.97 -22.03
CA ALA A 507 -8.17 26.11 -21.16
C ALA A 507 -7.02 26.98 -21.71
N GLN A 508 -7.14 28.30 -21.53
CA GLN A 508 -6.08 29.23 -21.89
C GLN A 508 -4.90 29.10 -20.92
N ARG A 509 -3.67 29.11 -21.44
CA ARG A 509 -2.45 29.06 -20.62
C ARG A 509 -2.38 30.25 -19.66
N LEU A 510 -2.10 29.95 -18.41
CA LEU A 510 -1.95 30.92 -17.35
C LEU A 510 -0.58 31.60 -17.41
N THR A 511 -0.50 32.84 -17.00
CA THR A 511 0.77 33.52 -16.75
C THR A 511 1.24 33.28 -15.31
N LEU A 512 2.53 33.44 -15.05
CA LEU A 512 3.07 33.36 -13.70
C LEU A 512 2.38 34.37 -12.76
N GLU A 513 2.12 35.60 -13.26
CA GLU A 513 1.46 36.64 -12.49
C GLU A 513 0.05 36.24 -12.06
N GLN A 514 -0.74 35.64 -12.97
CA GLN A 514 -2.10 35.15 -12.64
C GLN A 514 -2.06 34.07 -11.57
N VAL A 515 -1.10 33.13 -11.67
CA VAL A 515 -0.93 32.03 -10.68
C VAL A 515 -0.54 32.64 -9.32
N ARG A 516 0.38 33.60 -9.29
CA ARG A 516 0.82 34.28 -8.05
C ARG A 516 -0.31 35.06 -7.40
N GLN A 517 -1.01 35.91 -8.15
CA GLN A 517 -2.15 36.72 -7.65
C GLN A 517 -3.27 35.84 -7.08
N TRP A 518 -3.48 34.67 -7.67
CA TRP A 518 -4.45 33.72 -7.15
C TRP A 518 -3.98 33.08 -5.86
N ALA A 519 -2.77 32.54 -5.84
CA ALA A 519 -2.19 31.83 -4.71
C ALA A 519 -1.96 32.72 -3.49
N GLU A 520 -1.63 34.00 -3.68
CA GLU A 520 -1.39 35.01 -2.62
C GLU A 520 -2.61 35.19 -1.70
N LYS A 521 -3.82 34.81 -2.15
CA LYS A 521 -5.03 34.86 -1.34
C LYS A 521 -5.01 33.85 -0.19
N SER A 522 -4.18 32.79 -0.27
CA SER A 522 -4.21 31.64 0.66
C SER A 522 -2.85 31.22 1.19
N ILE A 523 -1.74 31.69 0.59
CA ILE A 523 -0.38 31.34 1.04
C ILE A 523 0.49 32.57 1.18
N ALA A 524 1.53 32.47 2.03
CA ALA A 524 2.46 33.58 2.30
C ALA A 524 3.28 33.92 1.07
N HIS A 525 3.69 35.21 0.94
CA HIS A 525 4.42 35.75 -0.21
C HIS A 525 5.73 34.99 -0.50
N TYR A 526 6.46 34.53 0.53
CA TYR A 526 7.70 33.77 0.35
C TYR A 526 7.47 32.40 -0.29
N ALA A 527 6.25 31.82 -0.16
CA ALA A 527 5.87 30.52 -0.71
C ALA A 527 5.34 30.60 -2.16
N LEU A 528 5.13 31.79 -2.69
CA LEU A 528 4.61 31.99 -4.05
C LEU A 528 5.59 31.45 -5.10
N PRO A 529 5.10 30.77 -6.15
CA PRO A 529 5.94 30.27 -7.24
C PRO A 529 6.77 31.39 -7.87
N ARG A 530 8.05 31.11 -8.12
CA ARG A 530 8.95 31.94 -8.89
C ARG A 530 8.92 31.62 -10.37
N GLN A 531 8.55 30.37 -10.69
CA GLN A 531 8.45 29.86 -12.05
C GLN A 531 7.26 28.95 -12.20
N ILE A 532 6.73 28.85 -13.42
CA ILE A 532 5.72 27.87 -13.82
C ILE A 532 6.19 27.15 -15.08
N VAL A 533 5.90 25.84 -15.15
CA VAL A 533 6.21 24.98 -16.31
C VAL A 533 4.95 24.19 -16.66
N PHE A 534 4.55 24.18 -17.93
CA PHE A 534 3.43 23.37 -18.40
C PHE A 534 3.92 22.00 -18.86
N ILE A 535 3.24 20.96 -18.37
CA ILE A 535 3.55 19.56 -18.66
C ILE A 535 2.27 18.83 -19.07
N ALA A 536 2.42 17.75 -19.87
CA ALA A 536 1.27 16.96 -20.34
C ALA A 536 0.77 15.99 -19.25
N GLU A 537 1.69 15.45 -18.45
CA GLU A 537 1.37 14.50 -17.41
C GLU A 537 2.33 14.63 -16.21
N LEU A 538 1.86 14.28 -15.02
CA LEU A 538 2.66 14.18 -13.80
C LEU A 538 3.16 12.74 -13.62
N PRO A 539 4.48 12.51 -13.50
CA PRO A 539 5.03 11.20 -13.15
C PRO A 539 4.44 10.66 -11.84
N ARG A 540 3.86 9.46 -11.88
CA ARG A 540 3.24 8.82 -10.72
C ARG A 540 3.78 7.40 -10.51
N ASN A 541 3.69 6.92 -9.27
CA ASN A 541 3.96 5.52 -8.95
C ASN A 541 2.72 4.65 -9.23
N PRO A 542 2.81 3.30 -9.13
CA PRO A 542 1.67 2.39 -9.34
C PRO A 542 0.47 2.65 -8.43
N MET A 543 0.68 3.29 -7.28
CA MET A 543 -0.37 3.70 -6.34
C MET A 543 -0.97 5.08 -6.67
N GLY A 544 -0.56 5.71 -7.80
CA GLY A 544 -1.03 7.01 -8.24
C GLY A 544 -0.36 8.22 -7.58
N LYS A 545 0.60 8.02 -6.64
CA LYS A 545 1.31 9.09 -5.95
C LYS A 545 2.31 9.79 -6.88
N ILE A 546 2.33 11.14 -6.86
CA ILE A 546 3.26 11.96 -7.64
C ILE A 546 4.72 11.69 -7.20
N LEU A 547 5.58 11.46 -8.18
CA LEU A 547 7.02 11.26 -8.01
C LEU A 547 7.75 12.60 -8.18
N ARG A 548 7.75 13.46 -7.13
CA ARG A 548 8.30 14.85 -7.20
C ARG A 548 9.73 14.92 -7.70
N ARG A 549 10.59 13.93 -7.41
CA ARG A 549 11.95 13.89 -7.98
C ARG A 549 11.94 13.82 -9.51
N LYS A 550 11.05 13.01 -10.09
CA LYS A 550 10.90 12.93 -11.55
C LYS A 550 10.27 14.20 -12.11
N VAL A 551 9.33 14.81 -11.38
CA VAL A 551 8.78 16.13 -11.74
C VAL A 551 9.90 17.18 -11.75
N ALA A 552 10.73 17.23 -10.71
CA ALA A 552 11.87 18.16 -10.63
C ALA A 552 12.87 17.96 -11.78
N GLN A 553 13.10 16.72 -12.20
CA GLN A 553 13.92 16.43 -13.36
C GLN A 553 13.30 17.00 -14.65
N VAL A 554 12.02 16.70 -14.91
CA VAL A 554 11.28 17.20 -16.09
C VAL A 554 11.25 18.74 -16.10
N VAL A 555 11.05 19.35 -14.93
CA VAL A 555 11.05 20.82 -14.78
C VAL A 555 12.43 21.40 -15.13
N ARG A 556 13.52 20.83 -14.61
CA ARG A 556 14.89 21.28 -14.92
C ARG A 556 15.21 21.17 -16.41
N GLU A 557 14.88 20.03 -17.03
CA GLU A 557 15.07 19.82 -18.47
C GLU A 557 14.32 20.89 -19.30
N LYS A 558 13.07 21.23 -18.91
CA LYS A 558 12.28 22.28 -19.60
C LYS A 558 12.80 23.70 -19.34
N LEU A 559 13.46 23.94 -18.22
CA LEU A 559 14.09 25.23 -17.90
C LEU A 559 15.52 25.36 -18.45
N GLY A 560 16.07 24.28 -19.07
CA GLY A 560 17.45 24.25 -19.56
C GLY A 560 18.50 24.25 -18.45
N ARG A 561 18.17 23.68 -17.30
CA ARG A 561 19.03 23.61 -16.09
C ARG A 561 19.41 22.19 -15.71
#